data_9dcd355ea42bc730b15dacdcc21ba4f4
#
_entry.id   9dcd355ea42bc730b15dacdcc21ba4f4
#
_cell.length_a   1.000
_cell.length_b   1.000
_cell.length_c   1.000
_cell.angle_alpha   90.00
_cell.angle_beta   90.00
_cell.angle_gamma   90.00
#
_symmetry.space_group_name_H-M   'P 1'
#
loop_
_entity.id
_entity.type
_entity.pdbx_description
1 polymer ?
#
loop_
_entity_poly.entity_id
_entity_poly.type
_entity_poly.pdbx_seq_one_letter_code
_entity_poly.pdbx_strand_id
1 'polypeptide(L)'
;MEKTRTKLAEGVYLTRLPARKFKTSLLSAQFMTPIAAETAAAQALLPAVLRRGTMRYPDMGALSTRLDELYGAEIDYTVRKKGECQCVGFVASFIDDAFTPGGEKLLEPVAELLGQVIGNPVTKDGRFLPEYVDSERTNLVDAIRSILNDKRDYADLRLLQEMCAGEPYGVSRFGDEKTAQALTGEQVYEAYTRLLSSAPLELFYCGSASAERVEAALMAALSNLPHKAVQAIPQSQCHTARKEVKRVTDLMDVTQGKLGMGFTCGSDDFSALMMGNTLFGGSSNAKLFMNVREKLSLCYYASSLFHRQKGIITVSSGIEFQNFQKAYDEIQHQLKAVQDGKLEDWELEGARSTLCNAYATIGDSQSKLENFWLGQTATGRDDTPEALAEGVRTVSPERIYEAMKTVSLDTVYFLKGEGAEQ
;
A
#
# COMPACT_ATOMS: atom_id res chain seq x y z
N MET A 1 -6.16 9.05 -20.00
CA MET A 1 -4.73 8.99 -20.41
C MET A 1 -4.47 7.58 -20.89
N GLU A 2 -3.90 7.42 -22.07
CA GLU A 2 -3.61 6.09 -22.61
C GLU A 2 -2.38 5.48 -21.90
N LYS A 3 -2.61 4.38 -21.18
CA LYS A 3 -1.55 3.62 -20.51
C LYS A 3 -0.89 2.68 -21.51
N THR A 4 0.44 2.66 -21.52
CA THR A 4 1.20 1.59 -22.17
C THR A 4 2.01 0.83 -21.13
N ARG A 5 2.17 -0.50 -21.30
CA ARG A 5 3.08 -1.31 -20.50
C ARG A 5 3.98 -2.12 -21.44
N THR A 6 5.28 -1.86 -21.35
CA THR A 6 6.31 -2.43 -22.24
C THR A 6 7.27 -3.27 -21.42
N LYS A 7 7.67 -4.44 -21.94
CA LYS A 7 8.76 -5.25 -21.37
C LYS A 7 10.09 -4.68 -21.92
N LEU A 8 10.92 -4.12 -21.04
CA LEU A 8 12.23 -3.57 -21.41
C LEU A 8 13.33 -4.64 -21.39
N ALA A 9 13.28 -5.56 -20.44
CA ALA A 9 14.18 -6.70 -20.31
C ALA A 9 13.46 -7.84 -19.58
N GLU A 10 14.12 -8.98 -19.39
CA GLU A 10 13.54 -10.07 -18.62
C GLU A 10 13.26 -9.59 -17.18
N GLY A 11 11.98 -9.68 -16.74
CA GLY A 11 11.52 -9.21 -15.44
C GLY A 11 11.53 -7.70 -15.22
N VAL A 12 11.82 -6.89 -16.24
CA VAL A 12 11.77 -5.43 -16.17
C VAL A 12 10.67 -4.89 -17.07
N TYR A 13 9.70 -4.23 -16.48
CA TYR A 13 8.55 -3.68 -17.18
C TYR A 13 8.43 -2.18 -16.91
N LEU A 14 8.00 -1.44 -17.92
CA LEU A 14 7.71 -0.01 -17.84
C LEU A 14 6.22 0.23 -18.07
N THR A 15 5.54 0.79 -17.09
CA THR A 15 4.21 1.39 -17.26
C THR A 15 4.39 2.89 -17.50
N ARG A 16 3.91 3.38 -18.67
CA ARG A 16 4.02 4.78 -19.05
C ARG A 16 2.64 5.40 -19.24
N LEU A 17 2.47 6.61 -18.66
CA LEU A 17 1.30 7.47 -18.84
C LEU A 17 1.76 8.83 -19.39
N PRO A 18 1.58 9.11 -20.68
CA PRO A 18 1.91 10.41 -21.25
C PRO A 18 0.94 11.46 -20.67
N ALA A 19 1.51 12.48 -20.03
CA ALA A 19 0.73 13.53 -19.38
C ALA A 19 1.41 14.90 -19.55
N ARG A 20 0.66 15.87 -20.10
CA ARG A 20 1.11 17.26 -20.26
C ARG A 20 0.44 18.20 -19.26
N LYS A 21 -0.48 17.71 -18.43
CA LYS A 21 -1.21 18.54 -17.46
C LYS A 21 -0.41 18.81 -16.18
N PHE A 22 0.62 18.01 -15.92
CA PHE A 22 1.47 18.18 -14.74
C PHE A 22 2.70 19.02 -15.09
N LYS A 23 3.13 19.84 -14.13
CA LYS A 23 4.36 20.62 -14.24
C LYS A 23 5.61 19.83 -13.86
N THR A 24 5.42 18.68 -13.25
CA THR A 24 6.45 17.73 -12.87
C THR A 24 6.32 16.44 -13.65
N SER A 25 7.41 15.71 -13.78
CA SER A 25 7.43 14.30 -14.16
C SER A 25 7.65 13.44 -12.93
N LEU A 26 7.04 12.26 -12.92
CA LEU A 26 7.24 11.24 -11.89
C LEU A 26 7.83 9.99 -12.53
N LEU A 27 8.93 9.50 -11.94
CA LEU A 27 9.58 8.25 -12.28
C LEU A 27 9.61 7.36 -11.03
N SER A 28 9.20 6.10 -11.15
CA SER A 28 9.26 5.13 -10.04
C SER A 28 9.94 3.84 -10.50
N ALA A 29 10.68 3.22 -9.58
CA ALA A 29 11.31 1.91 -9.75
C ALA A 29 11.00 1.08 -8.50
N GLN A 30 10.19 0.03 -8.67
CA GLN A 30 9.70 -0.80 -7.57
C GLN A 30 10.05 -2.26 -7.80
N PHE A 31 10.86 -2.82 -6.94
CA PHE A 31 11.10 -4.26 -6.87
C PHE A 31 9.94 -4.93 -6.13
N MET A 32 9.50 -6.05 -6.67
CA MET A 32 8.34 -6.77 -6.16
C MET A 32 8.75 -8.16 -5.70
N THR A 33 8.45 -8.49 -4.44
CA THR A 33 8.79 -9.79 -3.85
C THR A 33 7.61 -10.36 -3.09
N PRO A 34 7.48 -11.69 -2.97
CA PRO A 34 6.56 -12.28 -2.02
C PRO A 34 6.87 -11.74 -0.62
N ILE A 35 5.85 -11.30 0.12
CA ILE A 35 6.06 -10.89 1.50
C ILE A 35 6.17 -12.11 2.40
N ALA A 36 7.23 -12.18 3.21
CA ALA A 36 7.46 -13.25 4.17
C ALA A 36 8.08 -12.68 5.45
N ALA A 37 7.74 -13.27 6.60
CA ALA A 37 8.18 -12.77 7.90
C ALA A 37 9.72 -12.71 8.01
N GLU A 38 10.40 -13.69 7.42
CA GLU A 38 11.86 -13.84 7.47
C GLU A 38 12.61 -12.79 6.65
N THR A 39 11.98 -12.24 5.61
CA THR A 39 12.63 -11.33 4.64
C THR A 39 12.12 -9.90 4.71
N ALA A 40 10.93 -9.68 5.25
CA ALA A 40 10.24 -8.39 5.19
C ALA A 40 11.05 -7.25 5.81
N ALA A 41 11.69 -7.48 6.97
CA ALA A 41 12.48 -6.45 7.65
C ALA A 41 13.75 -6.07 6.85
N ALA A 42 14.48 -7.06 6.30
CA ALA A 42 15.69 -6.80 5.51
C ALA A 42 15.34 -6.04 4.21
N GLN A 43 14.25 -6.43 3.54
CA GLN A 43 13.78 -5.75 2.34
C GLN A 43 13.25 -4.35 2.64
N ALA A 44 12.62 -4.14 3.80
CA ALA A 44 12.16 -2.81 4.21
C ALA A 44 13.31 -1.86 4.55
N LEU A 45 14.39 -2.38 5.15
CA LEU A 45 15.57 -1.60 5.50
C LEU A 45 16.38 -1.17 4.27
N LEU A 46 16.43 -2.03 3.26
CA LEU A 46 17.32 -1.91 2.12
C LEU A 46 17.22 -0.55 1.39
N PRO A 47 16.05 -0.06 0.96
CA PRO A 47 16.01 1.19 0.20
C PRO A 47 16.45 2.40 1.01
N ALA A 48 16.27 2.41 2.32
CA ALA A 48 16.79 3.45 3.20
C ALA A 48 18.33 3.46 3.22
N VAL A 49 18.96 2.30 3.30
CA VAL A 49 20.43 2.15 3.22
C VAL A 49 20.95 2.60 1.85
N LEU A 50 20.30 2.22 0.76
CA LEU A 50 20.70 2.62 -0.60
C LEU A 50 20.64 4.14 -0.80
N ARG A 51 19.69 4.83 -0.18
CA ARG A 51 19.55 6.29 -0.28
C ARG A 51 20.63 7.06 0.49
N ARG A 52 21.45 6.39 1.31
CA ARG A 52 22.53 7.05 2.06
C ARG A 52 23.67 7.57 1.18
N GLY A 53 23.90 6.95 0.04
CA GLY A 53 24.92 7.39 -0.90
C GLY A 53 25.21 6.36 -2.00
N THR A 54 25.91 6.83 -3.02
CA THR A 54 26.36 6.02 -4.13
C THR A 54 27.88 6.11 -4.26
N MET A 55 28.49 5.24 -5.03
CA MET A 55 29.95 5.33 -5.30
C MET A 55 30.35 6.69 -5.91
N ARG A 56 29.44 7.36 -6.62
CA ARG A 56 29.68 8.69 -7.21
C ARG A 56 29.31 9.84 -6.25
N TYR A 57 28.32 9.65 -5.41
CA TYR A 57 27.82 10.61 -4.43
C TYR A 57 27.81 9.93 -3.06
N PRO A 58 28.95 9.93 -2.32
CA PRO A 58 29.20 8.97 -1.24
C PRO A 58 28.38 9.19 0.02
N ASP A 59 27.70 10.31 0.14
CA ASP A 59 26.88 10.64 1.29
C ASP A 59 25.60 11.41 0.90
N MET A 60 24.72 11.61 1.87
CA MET A 60 23.45 12.31 1.66
C MET A 60 23.65 13.78 1.24
N GLY A 61 24.72 14.45 1.70
CA GLY A 61 25.02 15.82 1.32
C GLY A 61 25.36 15.92 -0.17
N ALA A 62 26.22 15.04 -0.66
CA ALA A 62 26.57 14.96 -2.08
C ALA A 62 25.36 14.61 -2.97
N LEU A 63 24.51 13.68 -2.52
CA LEU A 63 23.25 13.37 -3.21
C LEU A 63 22.30 14.57 -3.23
N SER A 64 22.14 15.26 -2.09
CA SER A 64 21.27 16.44 -1.99
C SER A 64 21.76 17.56 -2.91
N THR A 65 23.05 17.84 -2.91
CA THR A 65 23.66 18.83 -3.82
C THR A 65 23.35 18.48 -5.28
N ARG A 66 23.46 17.19 -5.66
CA ARG A 66 23.13 16.76 -7.02
C ARG A 66 21.65 16.95 -7.35
N LEU A 67 20.75 16.66 -6.40
CA LEU A 67 19.31 16.87 -6.59
C LEU A 67 18.97 18.36 -6.73
N ASP A 68 19.64 19.24 -5.97
CA ASP A 68 19.49 20.69 -6.08
C ASP A 68 19.94 21.21 -7.46
N GLU A 69 21.05 20.69 -8.01
CA GLU A 69 21.51 20.97 -9.38
C GLU A 69 20.49 20.52 -10.44
N LEU A 70 19.62 19.57 -10.13
CA LEU A 70 18.51 19.10 -10.95
C LEU A 70 17.19 19.81 -10.64
N TYR A 71 17.30 21.10 -10.29
CA TYR A 71 16.17 21.99 -9.98
C TYR A 71 15.34 21.53 -8.78
N GLY A 72 15.99 20.98 -7.75
CA GLY A 72 15.31 20.45 -6.57
C GLY A 72 14.52 19.18 -6.87
N ALA A 73 15.07 18.32 -7.72
CA ALA A 73 14.49 16.98 -7.91
C ALA A 73 14.52 16.19 -6.59
N GLU A 74 13.53 15.35 -6.40
CA GLU A 74 13.41 14.52 -5.22
C GLU A 74 13.54 13.03 -5.60
N ILE A 75 14.27 12.26 -4.79
CA ILE A 75 14.29 10.80 -4.87
C ILE A 75 14.05 10.26 -3.46
N ASP A 76 12.86 9.69 -3.25
CA ASP A 76 12.47 9.09 -1.99
C ASP A 76 12.28 7.58 -2.11
N TYR A 77 12.61 6.87 -1.03
CA TYR A 77 12.36 5.44 -0.98
C TYR A 77 10.94 5.12 -0.52
N THR A 78 10.44 3.97 -0.93
CA THR A 78 9.12 3.47 -0.54
C THR A 78 9.18 2.01 -0.13
N VAL A 79 8.39 1.67 0.91
CA VAL A 79 8.13 0.30 1.34
C VAL A 79 6.61 0.14 1.42
N ARG A 80 6.06 -0.66 0.53
CA ARG A 80 4.61 -0.84 0.40
C ARG A 80 4.23 -2.31 0.39
N LYS A 81 3.00 -2.62 0.80
CA LYS A 81 2.39 -3.94 0.64
C LYS A 81 1.21 -3.84 -0.32
N LYS A 82 1.17 -4.69 -1.34
CA LYS A 82 0.11 -4.81 -2.33
C LYS A 82 -0.33 -6.28 -2.42
N GLY A 83 -1.46 -6.59 -1.80
CA GLY A 83 -1.83 -7.99 -1.63
C GLY A 83 -0.79 -8.73 -0.79
N GLU A 84 -0.28 -9.83 -1.31
CA GLU A 84 0.77 -10.66 -0.69
C GLU A 84 2.18 -10.34 -1.24
N CYS A 85 2.32 -9.16 -1.85
CA CYS A 85 3.56 -8.67 -2.40
C CYS A 85 4.10 -7.49 -1.57
N GLN A 86 5.39 -7.54 -1.22
CA GLN A 86 6.14 -6.41 -0.72
C GLN A 86 6.78 -5.68 -1.91
N CYS A 87 6.51 -4.39 -2.03
CA CYS A 87 7.06 -3.53 -3.06
C CYS A 87 8.02 -2.55 -2.40
N VAL A 88 9.30 -2.63 -2.77
CA VAL A 88 10.36 -1.76 -2.24
C VAL A 88 11.11 -1.09 -3.38
N GLY A 89 11.43 0.16 -3.22
CA GLY A 89 12.12 0.90 -4.27
C GLY A 89 12.05 2.40 -4.07
N PHE A 90 12.03 3.12 -5.18
CA PHE A 90 12.18 4.57 -5.19
C PHE A 90 11.13 5.24 -6.06
N VAL A 91 10.82 6.48 -5.70
CA VAL A 91 10.01 7.40 -6.49
C VAL A 91 10.80 8.68 -6.64
N ALA A 92 10.97 9.13 -7.87
CA ALA A 92 11.59 10.40 -8.22
C ALA A 92 10.53 11.37 -8.76
N SER A 93 10.55 12.61 -8.27
CA SER A 93 9.75 13.73 -8.74
C SER A 93 10.68 14.86 -9.20
N PHE A 94 10.46 15.41 -10.38
CA PHE A 94 11.30 16.45 -10.94
C PHE A 94 10.49 17.34 -11.90
N ILE A 95 10.98 18.55 -12.15
CA ILE A 95 10.33 19.46 -13.11
C ILE A 95 10.29 18.80 -14.49
N ASP A 96 9.11 18.79 -15.10
CA ASP A 96 8.99 18.30 -16.49
C ASP A 96 9.76 19.20 -17.46
N ASP A 97 10.43 18.61 -18.41
CA ASP A 97 11.30 19.31 -19.36
C ASP A 97 10.64 20.49 -20.10
N ALA A 98 9.31 20.46 -20.21
CA ALA A 98 8.54 21.54 -20.81
C ALA A 98 8.51 22.81 -19.94
N PHE A 99 8.90 22.72 -18.67
CA PHE A 99 8.85 23.82 -17.69
C PHE A 99 10.22 24.20 -17.13
N THR A 100 11.32 23.59 -17.63
CA THR A 100 12.67 24.01 -17.23
C THR A 100 12.96 25.40 -17.81
N PRO A 101 13.52 26.34 -17.00
CA PRO A 101 13.74 27.73 -17.44
C PRO A 101 14.66 27.88 -18.65
N GLY A 102 15.69 27.05 -18.74
CA GLY A 102 16.70 27.06 -19.82
C GLY A 102 16.47 26.00 -20.91
N GLY A 103 15.41 25.22 -20.83
CA GLY A 103 15.13 24.11 -21.75
C GLY A 103 15.96 22.85 -21.49
N GLU A 104 16.53 22.74 -20.29
CA GLU A 104 17.31 21.58 -19.86
C GLU A 104 16.46 20.32 -19.86
N LYS A 105 17.11 19.18 -20.12
CA LYS A 105 16.52 17.86 -20.11
C LYS A 105 16.84 17.18 -18.78
N LEU A 106 15.82 16.93 -17.95
CA LEU A 106 15.98 16.39 -16.60
C LEU A 106 15.73 14.89 -16.51
N LEU A 107 15.00 14.31 -17.45
CA LEU A 107 14.67 12.89 -17.42
C LEU A 107 15.92 12.00 -17.37
N GLU A 108 16.89 12.23 -18.24
CA GLU A 108 18.09 11.41 -18.32
C GLU A 108 18.97 11.50 -17.06
N PRO A 109 19.33 12.69 -16.57
CA PRO A 109 20.15 12.78 -15.36
C PRO A 109 19.42 12.29 -14.10
N VAL A 110 18.09 12.43 -14.00
CA VAL A 110 17.31 11.85 -12.87
C VAL A 110 17.26 10.34 -12.98
N ALA A 111 17.03 9.78 -14.17
CA ALA A 111 17.06 8.33 -14.39
C ALA A 111 18.47 7.77 -14.09
N GLU A 112 19.54 8.42 -14.53
CA GLU A 112 20.93 8.05 -14.21
C GLU A 112 21.15 8.02 -12.69
N LEU A 113 20.73 9.09 -11.97
CA LEU A 113 20.88 9.16 -10.53
C LEU A 113 20.10 8.07 -9.82
N LEU A 114 18.88 7.78 -10.26
CA LEU A 114 18.08 6.67 -9.76
C LEU A 114 18.78 5.32 -9.98
N GLY A 115 19.36 5.10 -11.18
CA GLY A 115 20.16 3.93 -11.50
C GLY A 115 21.41 3.81 -10.61
N GLN A 116 22.08 4.93 -10.29
CA GLN A 116 23.21 4.95 -9.35
C GLN A 116 22.78 4.56 -7.92
N VAL A 117 21.65 5.10 -7.43
CA VAL A 117 21.12 4.76 -6.10
C VAL A 117 20.78 3.26 -6.03
N ILE A 118 20.20 2.70 -7.06
CA ILE A 118 19.80 1.29 -7.07
C ILE A 118 21.01 0.36 -7.29
N GLY A 119 21.85 0.64 -8.27
CA GLY A 119 22.84 -0.31 -8.76
C GLY A 119 24.27 -0.10 -8.27
N ASN A 120 24.60 1.10 -7.76
CA ASN A 120 25.94 1.49 -7.36
C ASN A 120 25.99 2.14 -5.97
N PRO A 121 25.40 1.53 -4.93
CA PRO A 121 25.44 2.09 -3.58
C PRO A 121 26.87 2.18 -3.06
N VAL A 122 27.12 3.10 -2.12
CA VAL A 122 28.41 3.17 -1.46
C VAL A 122 28.65 1.90 -0.65
N THR A 123 29.77 1.24 -0.96
CA THR A 123 30.18 -0.01 -0.29
C THR A 123 31.67 0.03 0.02
N LYS A 124 32.08 -0.74 1.02
CA LYS A 124 33.47 -1.01 1.35
C LYS A 124 33.67 -2.52 1.44
N ASP A 125 34.68 -3.04 0.75
CA ASP A 125 34.99 -4.48 0.71
C ASP A 125 33.77 -5.35 0.30
N GLY A 126 32.92 -4.83 -0.62
CA GLY A 126 31.74 -5.54 -1.12
C GLY A 126 30.59 -5.62 -0.13
N ARG A 127 30.53 -4.73 0.88
CA ARG A 127 29.47 -4.66 1.90
C ARG A 127 29.01 -3.23 2.10
N PHE A 128 27.80 -3.03 2.59
CA PHE A 128 27.34 -1.71 3.02
C PHE A 128 28.18 -1.19 4.20
N LEU A 129 28.29 0.12 4.32
CA LEU A 129 28.96 0.76 5.45
C LEU A 129 28.17 0.44 6.75
N PRO A 130 28.83 -0.11 7.79
CA PRO A 130 28.13 -0.49 9.03
C PRO A 130 27.33 0.66 9.65
N GLU A 131 27.89 1.87 9.65
CA GLU A 131 27.24 3.07 10.18
C GLU A 131 25.92 3.41 9.46
N TYR A 132 25.80 3.12 8.16
CA TYR A 132 24.58 3.33 7.41
C TYR A 132 23.54 2.26 7.74
N VAL A 133 23.96 1.00 7.82
CA VAL A 133 23.06 -0.10 8.20
C VAL A 133 22.54 0.10 9.62
N ASP A 134 23.41 0.43 10.57
CA ASP A 134 23.05 0.60 11.98
C ASP A 134 22.11 1.78 12.19
N SER A 135 22.36 2.90 11.52
CA SER A 135 21.49 4.07 11.57
C SER A 135 20.11 3.76 11.01
N GLU A 136 20.02 3.15 9.82
CA GLU A 136 18.72 2.85 9.19
C GLU A 136 18.01 1.69 9.89
N ARG A 137 18.70 0.74 10.49
CA ARG A 137 18.10 -0.28 11.36
C ARG A 137 17.42 0.36 12.57
N THR A 138 18.06 1.34 13.20
CA THR A 138 17.45 2.10 14.30
C THR A 138 16.19 2.83 13.83
N ASN A 139 16.25 3.51 12.68
CA ASN A 139 15.12 4.19 12.09
C ASN A 139 13.95 3.24 11.77
N LEU A 140 14.26 2.04 11.25
CA LEU A 140 13.24 1.02 10.96
C LEU A 140 12.57 0.51 12.24
N VAL A 141 13.36 0.23 13.28
CA VAL A 141 12.84 -0.19 14.59
C VAL A 141 11.93 0.89 15.18
N ASP A 142 12.36 2.14 15.11
CA ASP A 142 11.56 3.27 15.61
C ASP A 142 10.28 3.45 14.78
N ALA A 143 10.33 3.25 13.45
CA ALA A 143 9.15 3.27 12.60
C ALA A 143 8.17 2.14 12.94
N ILE A 144 8.64 0.93 13.25
CA ILE A 144 7.81 -0.18 13.70
C ILE A 144 7.18 0.14 15.06
N ARG A 145 7.96 0.66 16.01
CA ARG A 145 7.45 1.07 17.33
C ARG A 145 6.46 2.21 17.26
N SER A 146 6.65 3.14 16.32
CA SER A 146 5.76 4.29 16.17
C SER A 146 4.32 3.90 15.83
N ILE A 147 4.10 2.72 15.25
CA ILE A 147 2.74 2.18 15.02
C ILE A 147 1.99 2.01 16.35
N LEU A 148 2.71 1.68 17.45
CA LEU A 148 2.12 1.61 18.78
C LEU A 148 1.59 2.95 19.30
N ASN A 149 2.07 4.07 18.77
CA ASN A 149 1.65 5.41 19.20
C ASN A 149 0.26 5.75 18.66
N ASP A 150 -0.07 5.32 17.44
CA ASP A 150 -1.43 5.37 16.92
C ASP A 150 -2.18 4.06 17.25
N LYS A 151 -3.00 4.11 18.30
CA LYS A 151 -3.73 2.94 18.78
C LYS A 151 -4.77 2.42 17.79
N ARG A 152 -5.22 3.25 16.86
CA ARG A 152 -6.11 2.84 15.78
C ARG A 152 -5.33 2.01 14.75
N ASP A 153 -4.22 2.56 14.24
CA ASP A 153 -3.38 1.87 13.27
C ASP A 153 -2.83 0.55 13.84
N TYR A 154 -2.46 0.56 15.13
CA TYR A 154 -2.05 -0.65 15.83
C TYR A 154 -3.16 -1.71 15.88
N ALA A 155 -4.38 -1.33 16.25
CA ALA A 155 -5.51 -2.25 16.32
C ALA A 155 -5.89 -2.81 14.94
N ASP A 156 -5.84 -1.98 13.89
CA ASP A 156 -6.10 -2.39 12.52
C ASP A 156 -5.00 -3.37 12.02
N LEU A 157 -3.73 -3.12 12.33
CA LEU A 157 -2.63 -4.04 12.02
C LEU A 157 -2.80 -5.38 12.76
N ARG A 158 -3.10 -5.34 14.08
CA ARG A 158 -3.30 -6.54 14.89
C ARG A 158 -4.50 -7.36 14.41
N LEU A 159 -5.61 -6.72 14.06
CA LEU A 159 -6.74 -7.40 13.46
C LEU A 159 -6.33 -8.19 12.20
N LEU A 160 -5.59 -7.57 11.28
CA LEU A 160 -5.13 -8.23 10.07
C LEU A 160 -4.14 -9.37 10.35
N GLN A 161 -3.22 -9.19 11.31
CA GLN A 161 -2.29 -10.24 11.74
C GLN A 161 -3.02 -11.45 12.33
N GLU A 162 -4.03 -11.21 13.15
CA GLU A 162 -4.81 -12.28 13.80
C GLU A 162 -5.78 -12.95 12.84
N MET A 163 -6.41 -12.19 11.95
CA MET A 163 -7.30 -12.73 10.92
C MET A 163 -6.53 -13.57 9.90
N CYS A 164 -5.43 -13.04 9.38
CA CYS A 164 -4.61 -13.69 8.35
C CYS A 164 -3.38 -14.40 8.96
N ALA A 165 -3.49 -14.92 10.19
CA ALA A 165 -2.38 -15.64 10.83
C ALA A 165 -1.97 -16.87 10.01
N GLY A 166 -0.67 -16.98 9.72
CA GLY A 166 -0.14 -18.04 8.86
C GLY A 166 -0.22 -17.77 7.36
N GLU A 167 -0.80 -16.64 6.96
CA GLU A 167 -0.86 -16.21 5.57
C GLU A 167 0.13 -15.04 5.33
N PRO A 168 0.72 -14.90 4.12
CA PRO A 168 1.60 -13.77 3.80
C PRO A 168 0.91 -12.43 4.04
N TYR A 169 -0.42 -12.35 3.84
CA TYR A 169 -1.18 -11.12 4.05
C TYR A 169 -1.15 -10.61 5.51
N GLY A 170 -0.94 -11.49 6.50
CA GLY A 170 -0.78 -11.11 7.91
C GLY A 170 0.57 -10.46 8.22
N VAL A 171 1.57 -10.59 7.35
CA VAL A 171 2.91 -10.04 7.58
C VAL A 171 2.91 -8.52 7.36
N SER A 172 3.51 -7.77 8.31
CA SER A 172 3.72 -6.33 8.18
C SER A 172 4.72 -6.02 7.06
N ARG A 173 4.51 -4.92 6.34
CA ARG A 173 5.46 -4.44 5.31
C ARG A 173 6.86 -4.12 5.85
N PHE A 174 6.97 -3.86 7.15
CA PHE A 174 8.24 -3.58 7.83
C PHE A 174 8.82 -4.81 8.54
N GLY A 175 8.15 -5.96 8.47
CA GLY A 175 8.46 -7.10 9.34
C GLY A 175 8.02 -6.84 10.78
N ASP A 176 8.72 -7.46 11.72
CA ASP A 176 8.54 -7.27 13.15
C ASP A 176 9.79 -6.67 13.81
N GLU A 177 9.62 -6.11 15.00
CA GLU A 177 10.68 -5.42 15.74
C GLU A 177 11.88 -6.31 16.04
N LYS A 178 11.63 -7.56 16.50
CA LYS A 178 12.69 -8.50 16.88
C LYS A 178 13.55 -8.85 15.67
N THR A 179 12.93 -9.15 14.54
CA THR A 179 13.64 -9.46 13.29
C THR A 179 14.42 -8.23 12.82
N ALA A 180 13.81 -7.03 12.86
CA ALA A 180 14.46 -5.79 12.46
C ALA A 180 15.70 -5.48 13.33
N GLN A 181 15.60 -5.62 14.66
CA GLN A 181 16.73 -5.41 15.58
C GLN A 181 17.90 -6.37 15.34
N ALA A 182 17.60 -7.62 14.95
CA ALA A 182 18.59 -8.67 14.74
C ALA A 182 19.30 -8.59 13.38
N LEU A 183 18.90 -7.71 12.46
CA LEU A 183 19.47 -7.60 11.12
C LEU A 183 20.96 -7.24 11.19
N THR A 184 21.78 -8.00 10.46
CA THR A 184 23.18 -7.73 10.24
C THR A 184 23.42 -7.08 8.88
N GLY A 185 24.55 -6.35 8.71
CA GLY A 185 24.92 -5.77 7.41
C GLY A 185 25.08 -6.83 6.31
N GLU A 186 25.49 -8.05 6.66
CA GLU A 186 25.58 -9.17 5.72
C GLU A 186 24.22 -9.61 5.20
N GLN A 187 23.24 -9.79 6.09
CA GLN A 187 21.88 -10.15 5.71
C GLN A 187 21.22 -9.09 4.83
N VAL A 188 21.48 -7.80 5.10
CA VAL A 188 20.97 -6.70 4.28
C VAL A 188 21.63 -6.70 2.90
N TYR A 189 22.93 -6.97 2.81
CA TYR A 189 23.63 -7.07 1.53
C TYR A 189 23.22 -8.30 0.72
N GLU A 190 22.95 -9.43 1.37
CA GLU A 190 22.37 -10.61 0.73
C GLU A 190 20.96 -10.33 0.17
N ALA A 191 20.13 -9.61 0.94
CA ALA A 191 18.81 -9.18 0.49
C ALA A 191 18.91 -8.27 -0.75
N TYR A 192 19.87 -7.34 -0.77
CA TYR A 192 20.18 -6.50 -1.91
C TYR A 192 20.55 -7.32 -3.15
N THR A 193 21.51 -8.22 -3.02
CA THR A 193 21.98 -9.06 -4.13
C THR A 193 20.84 -9.92 -4.70
N ARG A 194 20.01 -10.49 -3.83
CA ARG A 194 18.84 -11.28 -4.21
C ARG A 194 17.80 -10.42 -4.93
N LEU A 195 17.50 -9.24 -4.39
CA LEU A 195 16.55 -8.31 -4.98
C LEU A 195 16.95 -7.94 -6.41
N LEU A 196 18.18 -7.51 -6.61
CA LEU A 196 18.69 -7.11 -7.94
C LEU A 196 18.77 -8.26 -8.95
N SER A 197 19.01 -9.49 -8.46
CA SER A 197 19.19 -10.65 -9.37
C SER A 197 17.89 -11.31 -9.78
N SER A 198 16.83 -11.24 -8.94
CA SER A 198 15.65 -12.09 -9.13
C SER A 198 14.29 -11.42 -8.94
N ALA A 199 14.21 -10.24 -8.32
CA ALA A 199 12.92 -9.59 -8.12
C ALA A 199 12.44 -8.89 -9.41
N PRO A 200 11.19 -9.09 -9.85
CA PRO A 200 10.60 -8.27 -10.89
C PRO A 200 10.73 -6.79 -10.57
N LEU A 201 11.10 -6.00 -11.57
CA LEU A 201 11.24 -4.55 -11.47
C LEU A 201 10.13 -3.87 -12.29
N GLU A 202 9.23 -3.20 -11.60
CA GLU A 202 8.19 -2.38 -12.21
C GLU A 202 8.63 -0.92 -12.20
N LEU A 203 8.83 -0.40 -13.39
CA LEU A 203 9.10 0.99 -13.65
C LEU A 203 7.80 1.71 -14.00
N PHE A 204 7.68 2.94 -13.56
CA PHE A 204 6.54 3.78 -13.89
C PHE A 204 7.04 5.16 -14.30
N TYR A 205 6.48 5.72 -15.36
CA TYR A 205 6.72 7.08 -15.78
C TYR A 205 5.40 7.81 -16.08
N CYS A 206 5.27 9.00 -15.53
CA CYS A 206 4.17 9.92 -15.84
C CYS A 206 4.74 11.32 -16.10
N GLY A 207 4.68 11.78 -17.35
CA GLY A 207 5.25 13.05 -17.77
C GLY A 207 5.09 13.27 -19.28
N SER A 208 5.74 14.30 -19.83
CA SER A 208 5.58 14.72 -21.22
C SER A 208 6.56 14.08 -22.21
N ALA A 209 7.60 13.36 -21.74
CA ALA A 209 8.61 12.78 -22.60
C ALA A 209 8.06 11.65 -23.51
N SER A 210 8.66 11.51 -24.71
CA SER A 210 8.26 10.45 -25.64
C SER A 210 8.61 9.06 -25.10
N ALA A 211 7.96 8.01 -25.64
CA ALA A 211 8.19 6.63 -25.25
C ALA A 211 9.65 6.23 -25.42
N GLU A 212 10.17 6.49 -26.61
CA GLU A 212 11.54 6.11 -27.04
C GLU A 212 12.58 6.75 -26.12
N ARG A 213 12.35 8.00 -25.72
CA ARG A 213 13.26 8.72 -24.84
C ARG A 213 13.23 8.17 -23.41
N VAL A 214 12.04 7.87 -22.87
CA VAL A 214 11.89 7.26 -21.54
C VAL A 214 12.53 5.89 -21.50
N GLU A 215 12.26 5.04 -22.51
CA GLU A 215 12.83 3.70 -22.62
C GLU A 215 14.35 3.74 -22.71
N ALA A 216 14.91 4.62 -23.57
CA ALA A 216 16.35 4.78 -23.72
C ALA A 216 17.03 5.25 -22.43
N ALA A 217 16.46 6.24 -21.73
CA ALA A 217 16.99 6.75 -20.47
C ALA A 217 17.01 5.66 -19.37
N LEU A 218 15.92 4.89 -19.24
CA LEU A 218 15.83 3.83 -18.24
C LEU A 218 16.73 2.64 -18.58
N MET A 219 16.80 2.23 -19.85
CA MET A 219 17.71 1.16 -20.27
C MET A 219 19.17 1.52 -20.03
N ALA A 220 19.57 2.76 -20.30
CA ALA A 220 20.92 3.24 -19.98
C ALA A 220 21.20 3.26 -18.48
N ALA A 221 20.25 3.76 -17.67
CA ALA A 221 20.38 3.87 -16.23
C ALA A 221 20.47 2.50 -15.52
N LEU A 222 19.81 1.49 -16.05
CA LEU A 222 19.69 0.16 -15.44
C LEU A 222 20.53 -0.92 -16.14
N SER A 223 21.39 -0.53 -17.09
CA SER A 223 22.18 -1.45 -17.92
C SER A 223 23.09 -2.39 -17.13
N ASN A 224 23.51 -2.00 -15.94
CA ASN A 224 24.42 -2.76 -15.09
C ASN A 224 23.72 -3.65 -14.04
N LEU A 225 22.36 -3.68 -14.01
CA LEU A 225 21.66 -4.52 -13.06
C LEU A 225 21.81 -6.01 -13.39
N PRO A 226 22.20 -6.86 -12.41
CA PRO A 226 22.45 -8.29 -12.64
C PRO A 226 21.15 -9.10 -12.69
N HIS A 227 20.19 -8.70 -13.50
CA HIS A 227 18.89 -9.36 -13.63
C HIS A 227 19.03 -10.68 -14.40
N LYS A 228 18.95 -11.83 -13.72
CA LYS A 228 19.24 -13.14 -14.35
C LYS A 228 18.09 -14.15 -14.28
N ALA A 229 17.32 -14.15 -13.19
CA ALA A 229 16.22 -15.07 -12.99
C ALA A 229 15.08 -14.35 -12.30
N VAL A 230 13.90 -14.33 -12.90
CA VAL A 230 12.78 -13.57 -12.39
C VAL A 230 11.90 -14.47 -11.53
N GLN A 231 11.72 -14.10 -10.27
CA GLN A 231 10.76 -14.72 -9.38
C GLN A 231 9.34 -14.31 -9.79
N ALA A 232 8.41 -15.26 -9.85
CA ALA A 232 7.02 -14.93 -10.11
C ALA A 232 6.43 -14.08 -8.98
N ILE A 233 5.63 -13.07 -9.35
CA ILE A 233 4.83 -12.32 -8.38
C ILE A 233 3.73 -13.25 -7.86
N PRO A 234 3.59 -13.44 -6.55
CA PRO A 234 2.54 -14.27 -5.99
C PRO A 234 1.16 -13.65 -6.27
N GLN A 235 0.24 -14.46 -6.73
CA GLN A 235 -1.16 -14.04 -6.81
C GLN A 235 -1.77 -14.10 -5.41
N SER A 236 -2.36 -13.00 -4.95
CA SER A 236 -3.08 -12.96 -3.69
C SER A 236 -4.28 -13.89 -3.73
N GLN A 237 -4.40 -14.75 -2.72
CA GLN A 237 -5.55 -15.64 -2.56
C GLN A 237 -6.56 -15.02 -1.60
N CYS A 238 -7.85 -15.24 -1.85
CA CYS A 238 -8.89 -14.84 -0.90
C CYS A 238 -8.70 -15.56 0.43
N HIS A 239 -8.98 -14.87 1.51
CA HIS A 239 -8.94 -15.45 2.85
C HIS A 239 -10.06 -16.50 3.01
N THR A 240 -9.71 -17.65 3.59
CA THR A 240 -10.66 -18.72 3.85
C THR A 240 -11.36 -18.49 5.19
N ALA A 241 -12.69 -18.43 5.16
CA ALA A 241 -13.51 -18.25 6.36
C ALA A 241 -13.22 -19.33 7.43
N ARG A 242 -13.11 -18.91 8.67
CA ARG A 242 -13.00 -19.82 9.83
C ARG A 242 -14.35 -20.46 10.13
N LYS A 243 -14.30 -21.65 10.73
CA LYS A 243 -15.52 -22.33 11.22
C LYS A 243 -16.13 -21.61 12.43
N GLU A 244 -15.28 -21.01 13.25
CA GLU A 244 -15.68 -20.28 14.46
C GLU A 244 -15.01 -18.90 14.47
N VAL A 245 -15.74 -17.90 14.95
CA VAL A 245 -15.23 -16.53 15.05
C VAL A 245 -14.08 -16.48 16.05
N LYS A 246 -12.91 -16.07 15.58
CA LYS A 246 -11.75 -15.83 16.44
C LYS A 246 -11.95 -14.54 17.24
N ARG A 247 -11.70 -14.58 18.55
CA ARG A 247 -11.74 -13.40 19.42
C ARG A 247 -10.39 -13.21 20.09
N VAL A 248 -9.85 -12.00 19.97
CA VAL A 248 -8.54 -11.63 20.53
C VAL A 248 -8.70 -10.33 21.30
N THR A 249 -8.12 -10.27 22.50
CA THR A 249 -8.07 -9.05 23.31
C THR A 249 -6.64 -8.80 23.74
N ASP A 250 -6.11 -7.63 23.39
CA ASP A 250 -4.84 -7.14 23.90
C ASP A 250 -5.10 -6.09 24.99
N LEU A 251 -4.28 -6.11 26.04
CA LEU A 251 -4.31 -5.12 27.12
C LEU A 251 -3.18 -4.11 26.92
N MET A 252 -3.50 -2.82 27.06
CA MET A 252 -2.53 -1.75 26.90
C MET A 252 -2.99 -0.53 27.71
N ASP A 253 -2.07 0.35 28.07
CA ASP A 253 -2.44 1.63 28.69
C ASP A 253 -3.14 2.52 27.64
N VAL A 254 -4.46 2.44 27.64
CA VAL A 254 -5.36 3.22 26.78
C VAL A 254 -6.61 3.65 27.54
N THR A 255 -7.07 4.85 27.26
CA THR A 255 -8.32 5.40 27.84
C THR A 255 -9.55 5.09 27.00
N GLN A 256 -9.38 4.56 25.80
CA GLN A 256 -10.44 4.28 24.83
C GLN A 256 -10.19 2.94 24.15
N GLY A 257 -11.21 2.08 24.12
CA GLY A 257 -11.17 0.79 23.43
C GLY A 257 -11.08 0.95 21.91
N LYS A 258 -10.35 0.04 21.25
CA LYS A 258 -10.36 -0.10 19.79
C LYS A 258 -10.95 -1.44 19.42
N LEU A 259 -12.11 -1.41 18.78
CA LEU A 259 -12.82 -2.59 18.31
C LEU A 259 -12.52 -2.75 16.80
N GLY A 260 -11.86 -3.84 16.46
CA GLY A 260 -11.65 -4.29 15.09
C GLY A 260 -12.52 -5.51 14.78
N MET A 261 -13.21 -5.54 13.65
CA MET A 261 -13.97 -6.70 13.20
C MET A 261 -13.58 -7.04 11.76
N GLY A 262 -13.16 -8.27 11.53
CA GLY A 262 -12.78 -8.78 10.21
C GLY A 262 -13.85 -9.71 9.66
N PHE A 263 -14.21 -9.52 8.41
CA PHE A 263 -15.23 -10.30 7.71
C PHE A 263 -14.64 -10.89 6.42
N THR A 264 -15.03 -12.09 6.07
CA THR A 264 -14.71 -12.73 4.78
C THR A 264 -15.79 -12.40 3.75
N CYS A 265 -15.40 -12.33 2.48
CA CYS A 265 -16.30 -12.11 1.35
C CYS A 265 -16.21 -13.31 0.41
N GLY A 266 -17.35 -13.98 0.18
CA GLY A 266 -17.42 -15.15 -0.70
C GLY A 266 -17.82 -14.84 -2.15
N SER A 267 -18.03 -13.56 -2.50
CA SER A 267 -18.41 -13.13 -3.86
C SER A 267 -17.21 -12.67 -4.67
N ASP A 268 -17.21 -12.96 -5.96
CA ASP A 268 -16.24 -12.43 -6.94
C ASP A 268 -16.72 -11.12 -7.59
N ASP A 269 -17.92 -10.64 -7.24
CA ASP A 269 -18.44 -9.36 -7.73
C ASP A 269 -17.84 -8.19 -6.97
N PHE A 270 -16.62 -7.79 -7.36
CA PHE A 270 -15.88 -6.74 -6.68
C PHE A 270 -16.54 -5.35 -6.72
N SER A 271 -17.27 -5.03 -7.80
CA SER A 271 -18.00 -3.77 -7.88
C SER A 271 -19.17 -3.74 -6.89
N ALA A 272 -19.89 -4.84 -6.75
CA ALA A 272 -20.96 -5.00 -5.79
C ALA A 272 -20.43 -4.97 -4.33
N LEU A 273 -19.33 -5.69 -4.04
CA LEU A 273 -18.69 -5.66 -2.72
C LEU A 273 -18.14 -4.27 -2.38
N MET A 274 -17.57 -3.54 -3.35
CA MET A 274 -17.08 -2.17 -3.13
C MET A 274 -18.22 -1.23 -2.80
N MET A 275 -19.33 -1.31 -3.54
CA MET A 275 -20.56 -0.55 -3.25
C MET A 275 -21.12 -0.92 -1.87
N GLY A 276 -21.25 -2.22 -1.58
CA GLY A 276 -21.76 -2.71 -0.31
C GLY A 276 -20.90 -2.25 0.88
N ASN A 277 -19.57 -2.29 0.76
CA ASN A 277 -18.68 -1.76 1.79
C ASN A 277 -18.84 -0.25 1.96
N THR A 278 -19.00 0.50 0.85
CA THR A 278 -19.18 1.96 0.92
C THR A 278 -20.48 2.33 1.61
N LEU A 279 -21.55 1.59 1.39
CA LEU A 279 -22.83 1.70 2.09
C LEU A 279 -22.73 1.30 3.56
N PHE A 280 -21.95 0.26 3.85
CA PHE A 280 -21.78 -0.26 5.20
C PHE A 280 -20.99 0.71 6.10
N GLY A 281 -19.76 1.06 5.72
CA GLY A 281 -18.90 1.89 6.54
C GLY A 281 -17.80 2.64 5.78
N GLY A 282 -17.80 2.62 4.43
CA GLY A 282 -16.75 3.21 3.60
C GLY A 282 -16.94 4.70 3.27
N SER A 283 -17.94 5.36 3.81
CA SER A 283 -18.21 6.79 3.58
C SER A 283 -18.78 7.48 4.80
N SER A 284 -18.80 8.81 4.79
CA SER A 284 -19.42 9.63 5.86
C SER A 284 -20.96 9.53 5.91
N ASN A 285 -21.58 8.98 4.89
CA ASN A 285 -23.03 8.75 4.85
C ASN A 285 -23.37 7.25 5.02
N ALA A 286 -22.38 6.43 5.36
CA ALA A 286 -22.56 4.99 5.52
C ALA A 286 -23.32 4.63 6.81
N LYS A 287 -23.91 3.43 6.81
CA LYS A 287 -24.70 2.91 7.95
C LYS A 287 -23.91 2.98 9.26
N LEU A 288 -22.62 2.61 9.28
CA LEU A 288 -21.81 2.67 10.51
C LEU A 288 -21.66 4.09 11.03
N PHE A 289 -21.38 5.05 10.14
CA PHE A 289 -21.24 6.44 10.56
C PHE A 289 -22.56 7.00 11.06
N MET A 290 -23.64 6.86 10.30
CA MET A 290 -24.94 7.46 10.61
C MET A 290 -25.62 6.83 11.83
N ASN A 291 -25.53 5.51 12.00
CA ASN A 291 -26.27 4.81 13.07
C ASN A 291 -25.41 4.55 14.31
N VAL A 292 -24.17 4.05 14.18
CA VAL A 292 -23.35 3.68 15.34
C VAL A 292 -22.73 4.92 15.97
N ARG A 293 -22.23 5.88 15.14
CA ARG A 293 -21.62 7.11 15.65
C ARG A 293 -22.64 8.21 15.93
N GLU A 294 -23.36 8.67 14.90
CA GLU A 294 -24.20 9.88 15.03
C GLU A 294 -25.47 9.61 15.87
N LYS A 295 -26.22 8.57 15.50
CA LYS A 295 -27.52 8.31 16.15
C LYS A 295 -27.41 7.72 17.55
N LEU A 296 -26.55 6.72 17.71
CA LEU A 296 -26.43 5.98 18.98
C LEU A 296 -25.27 6.44 19.86
N SER A 297 -24.36 7.26 19.32
CA SER A 297 -23.17 7.77 20.02
C SER A 297 -22.34 6.68 20.72
N LEU A 298 -22.27 5.48 20.12
CA LEU A 298 -21.56 4.33 20.70
C LEU A 298 -20.05 4.39 20.47
N CYS A 299 -19.61 5.23 19.53
CA CYS A 299 -18.21 5.32 19.14
C CYS A 299 -17.82 6.72 18.69
N TYR A 300 -16.52 7.01 18.72
CA TYR A 300 -15.93 8.26 18.19
C TYR A 300 -15.73 8.20 16.68
N TYR A 301 -15.49 7.01 16.16
CA TYR A 301 -15.45 6.71 14.73
C TYR A 301 -15.88 5.26 14.50
N ALA A 302 -16.49 5.01 13.37
CA ALA A 302 -16.74 3.69 12.85
C ALA A 302 -16.62 3.73 11.32
N SER A 303 -15.76 2.92 10.77
CA SER A 303 -15.50 2.85 9.33
C SER A 303 -15.20 1.43 8.90
N SER A 304 -15.43 1.12 7.63
CA SER A 304 -15.04 -0.16 7.04
C SER A 304 -14.14 0.04 5.82
N LEU A 305 -13.27 -0.94 5.59
CA LEU A 305 -12.37 -1.00 4.45
C LEU A 305 -12.47 -2.36 3.76
N PHE A 306 -12.71 -2.36 2.46
CA PHE A 306 -12.68 -3.56 1.63
C PHE A 306 -11.27 -3.80 1.08
N HIS A 307 -10.67 -4.90 1.46
CA HIS A 307 -9.38 -5.38 0.98
C HIS A 307 -9.60 -6.29 -0.23
N ARG A 308 -9.77 -5.68 -1.40
CA ARG A 308 -10.11 -6.37 -2.64
C ARG A 308 -9.19 -7.56 -2.96
N GLN A 309 -7.89 -7.42 -2.68
CA GLN A 309 -6.89 -8.45 -3.00
C GLN A 309 -7.03 -9.70 -2.12
N LYS A 310 -7.66 -9.56 -0.95
CA LYS A 310 -7.79 -10.62 0.03
C LYS A 310 -9.23 -11.12 0.20
N GLY A 311 -10.18 -10.43 -0.39
CA GLY A 311 -11.60 -10.76 -0.26
C GLY A 311 -12.08 -10.62 1.19
N ILE A 312 -11.65 -9.57 1.92
CA ILE A 312 -12.06 -9.31 3.28
C ILE A 312 -12.52 -7.86 3.47
N ILE A 313 -13.41 -7.66 4.43
CA ILE A 313 -13.79 -6.34 4.92
C ILE A 313 -13.31 -6.24 6.38
N THR A 314 -12.65 -5.13 6.73
CA THR A 314 -12.33 -4.81 8.12
C THR A 314 -13.16 -3.62 8.57
N VAL A 315 -13.64 -3.67 9.82
CA VAL A 315 -14.27 -2.55 10.51
C VAL A 315 -13.34 -2.10 11.63
N SER A 316 -13.17 -0.78 11.76
CA SER A 316 -12.40 -0.14 12.82
C SER A 316 -13.28 0.84 13.55
N SER A 317 -13.32 0.76 14.89
CA SER A 317 -14.16 1.61 15.74
C SER A 317 -13.47 1.95 17.05
N GLY A 318 -13.54 3.22 17.46
CA GLY A 318 -13.07 3.69 18.77
C GLY A 318 -14.25 3.86 19.72
N ILE A 319 -14.30 3.08 20.79
CA ILE A 319 -15.44 2.95 21.68
C ILE A 319 -15.05 3.16 23.15
N GLU A 320 -16.01 3.52 23.99
CA GLU A 320 -15.89 3.33 25.44
C GLU A 320 -15.93 1.84 25.79
N PHE A 321 -15.16 1.38 26.77
CA PHE A 321 -15.07 -0.05 27.10
C PHE A 321 -16.43 -0.68 27.42
N GLN A 322 -17.27 0.04 28.17
CA GLN A 322 -18.63 -0.39 28.52
C GLN A 322 -19.59 -0.53 27.32
N ASN A 323 -19.26 0.08 26.20
CA ASN A 323 -20.07 0.05 24.96
C ASN A 323 -19.69 -1.10 24.02
N PHE A 324 -18.72 -1.96 24.40
CA PHE A 324 -18.23 -3.04 23.54
C PHE A 324 -19.36 -3.89 22.94
N GLN A 325 -20.19 -4.48 23.81
CA GLN A 325 -21.25 -5.39 23.34
C GLN A 325 -22.29 -4.65 22.47
N LYS A 326 -22.68 -3.44 22.86
CA LYS A 326 -23.63 -2.63 22.09
C LYS A 326 -23.09 -2.24 20.73
N ALA A 327 -21.82 -1.82 20.66
CA ALA A 327 -21.18 -1.46 19.40
C ALA A 327 -21.00 -2.68 18.49
N TYR A 328 -20.57 -3.81 19.06
CA TYR A 328 -20.44 -5.08 18.35
C TYR A 328 -21.78 -5.52 17.73
N ASP A 329 -22.86 -5.53 18.53
CA ASP A 329 -24.18 -5.95 18.06
C ASP A 329 -24.73 -4.99 17.00
N GLU A 330 -24.54 -3.69 17.18
CA GLU A 330 -25.02 -2.69 16.25
C GLU A 330 -24.25 -2.74 14.91
N ILE A 331 -22.93 -2.95 14.93
CA ILE A 331 -22.14 -3.12 13.70
C ILE A 331 -22.68 -4.33 12.90
N GLN A 332 -22.97 -5.45 13.54
CA GLN A 332 -23.56 -6.62 12.87
C GLN A 332 -24.99 -6.34 12.38
N HIS A 333 -25.79 -5.59 13.16
CA HIS A 333 -27.13 -5.16 12.76
C HIS A 333 -27.06 -4.31 11.47
N GLN A 334 -26.12 -3.37 11.37
CA GLN A 334 -25.95 -2.54 10.19
C GLN A 334 -25.45 -3.34 8.97
N LEU A 335 -24.57 -4.33 9.16
CA LEU A 335 -24.22 -5.26 8.10
C LEU A 335 -25.45 -6.02 7.59
N LYS A 336 -26.24 -6.55 8.52
CA LYS A 336 -27.49 -7.25 8.19
C LYS A 336 -28.50 -6.36 7.45
N ALA A 337 -28.58 -5.09 7.81
CA ALA A 337 -29.42 -4.13 7.10
C ALA A 337 -29.02 -3.97 5.61
N VAL A 338 -27.70 -3.92 5.33
CA VAL A 338 -27.21 -3.88 3.95
C VAL A 338 -27.49 -5.21 3.21
N GLN A 339 -27.29 -6.35 3.87
CA GLN A 339 -27.58 -7.67 3.34
C GLN A 339 -29.05 -7.89 2.98
N ASP A 340 -29.96 -7.31 3.78
CA ASP A 340 -31.40 -7.41 3.62
C ASP A 340 -31.97 -6.34 2.67
N GLY A 341 -31.12 -5.50 2.08
CA GLY A 341 -31.54 -4.45 1.17
C GLY A 341 -32.30 -3.30 1.83
N LYS A 342 -32.12 -3.09 3.14
CA LYS A 342 -32.75 -1.98 3.89
C LYS A 342 -31.97 -0.69 3.66
N LEU A 343 -32.03 -0.18 2.42
CA LEU A 343 -31.30 0.99 1.94
C LEU A 343 -32.28 1.97 1.30
N GLU A 344 -32.02 3.24 1.52
CA GLU A 344 -32.71 4.33 0.87
C GLU A 344 -32.01 4.71 -0.45
N ASP A 345 -32.74 5.25 -1.42
CA ASP A 345 -32.19 5.63 -2.71
C ASP A 345 -31.02 6.63 -2.59
N TRP A 346 -31.11 7.58 -1.64
CA TRP A 346 -30.04 8.56 -1.41
C TRP A 346 -28.75 7.93 -0.87
N GLU A 347 -28.82 6.81 -0.13
CA GLU A 347 -27.64 6.08 0.35
C GLU A 347 -26.93 5.42 -0.84
N LEU A 348 -27.69 4.78 -1.73
CA LEU A 348 -27.18 4.15 -2.94
C LEU A 348 -26.50 5.18 -3.86
N GLU A 349 -27.16 6.29 -4.13
CA GLU A 349 -26.63 7.35 -5.00
C GLU A 349 -25.43 8.05 -4.34
N GLY A 350 -25.45 8.26 -3.02
CA GLY A 350 -24.33 8.81 -2.27
C GLY A 350 -23.08 7.92 -2.33
N ALA A 351 -23.24 6.61 -2.14
CA ALA A 351 -22.16 5.64 -2.24
C ALA A 351 -21.59 5.58 -3.66
N ARG A 352 -22.47 5.56 -4.68
CA ARG A 352 -22.10 5.57 -6.10
C ARG A 352 -21.30 6.81 -6.46
N SER A 353 -21.79 7.98 -6.07
CA SER A 353 -21.11 9.26 -6.30
C SER A 353 -19.73 9.30 -5.62
N THR A 354 -19.64 8.85 -4.38
CA THR A 354 -18.38 8.77 -3.61
C THR A 354 -17.34 7.94 -4.35
N LEU A 355 -17.68 6.74 -4.81
CA LEU A 355 -16.77 5.86 -5.52
C LEU A 355 -16.39 6.37 -6.90
N CYS A 356 -17.35 6.86 -7.68
CA CYS A 356 -17.08 7.44 -9.00
C CYS A 356 -16.12 8.62 -8.90
N ASN A 357 -16.31 9.50 -7.90
CA ASN A 357 -15.40 10.62 -7.64
C ASN A 357 -14.02 10.15 -7.19
N ALA A 358 -13.95 9.12 -6.33
CA ALA A 358 -12.67 8.55 -5.90
C ALA A 358 -11.88 8.01 -7.10
N TYR A 359 -12.50 7.29 -8.02
CA TYR A 359 -11.83 6.80 -9.23
C TYR A 359 -11.47 7.94 -10.20
N ALA A 360 -12.36 8.92 -10.40
CA ALA A 360 -12.08 10.05 -11.28
C ALA A 360 -10.87 10.87 -10.81
N THR A 361 -10.71 11.07 -9.49
CA THR A 361 -9.60 11.85 -8.92
C THR A 361 -8.26 11.12 -8.88
N ILE A 362 -8.19 9.83 -9.22
CA ILE A 362 -6.91 9.12 -9.38
C ILE A 362 -6.07 9.80 -10.45
N GLY A 363 -6.69 10.19 -11.56
CA GLY A 363 -6.03 10.88 -12.66
C GLY A 363 -5.43 12.25 -12.32
N ASP A 364 -5.76 12.84 -11.18
CA ASP A 364 -5.33 14.20 -10.81
C ASP A 364 -4.00 14.24 -10.03
N SER A 365 -3.42 13.08 -9.72
CA SER A 365 -2.15 12.96 -9.01
C SER A 365 -1.28 11.86 -9.62
N GLN A 366 -0.05 12.21 -9.99
CA GLN A 366 0.94 11.25 -10.50
C GLN A 366 1.23 10.14 -9.49
N SER A 367 1.32 10.47 -8.19
CA SER A 367 1.53 9.47 -7.13
C SER A 367 0.33 8.54 -6.94
N LYS A 368 -0.91 9.06 -7.09
CA LYS A 368 -2.11 8.20 -7.07
C LYS A 368 -2.15 7.26 -8.29
N LEU A 369 -1.78 7.75 -9.46
CA LEU A 369 -1.67 6.94 -10.69
C LEU A 369 -0.61 5.85 -10.54
N GLU A 370 0.58 6.20 -10.07
CA GLU A 370 1.66 5.25 -9.81
C GLU A 370 1.21 4.16 -8.81
N ASN A 371 0.67 4.56 -7.66
CA ASN A 371 0.20 3.65 -6.64
C ASN A 371 -0.95 2.74 -7.10
N PHE A 372 -1.84 3.26 -7.96
CA PHE A 372 -2.92 2.51 -8.57
C PHE A 372 -2.38 1.42 -9.50
N TRP A 373 -1.52 1.79 -10.47
CA TRP A 373 -1.00 0.85 -11.45
C TRP A 373 -0.04 -0.18 -10.83
N LEU A 374 0.75 0.22 -9.84
CA LEU A 374 1.54 -0.73 -9.06
C LEU A 374 0.63 -1.77 -8.38
N GLY A 375 -0.50 -1.33 -7.82
CA GLY A 375 -1.49 -2.22 -7.23
C GLY A 375 -2.13 -3.18 -8.24
N GLN A 376 -2.44 -2.70 -9.45
CA GLN A 376 -2.97 -3.54 -10.53
C GLN A 376 -1.94 -4.63 -10.90
N THR A 377 -0.69 -4.24 -11.13
CA THR A 377 0.39 -5.18 -11.48
C THR A 377 0.63 -6.20 -10.36
N ALA A 378 0.75 -5.76 -9.11
CA ALA A 378 1.01 -6.64 -7.97
C ALA A 378 -0.09 -7.69 -7.74
N THR A 379 -1.28 -7.46 -8.26
CA THR A 379 -2.43 -8.36 -8.10
C THR A 379 -2.86 -9.04 -9.39
N GLY A 380 -2.03 -8.94 -10.44
CA GLY A 380 -2.31 -9.56 -11.74
C GLY A 380 -3.54 -8.99 -12.45
N ARG A 381 -3.90 -7.72 -12.16
CA ARG A 381 -5.06 -7.03 -12.75
C ARG A 381 -4.61 -5.94 -13.72
N ASP A 382 -5.54 -5.48 -14.53
CA ASP A 382 -5.31 -4.39 -15.49
C ASP A 382 -6.56 -3.49 -15.67
N ASP A 383 -7.39 -3.41 -14.61
CA ASP A 383 -8.56 -2.54 -14.62
C ASP A 383 -8.14 -1.07 -14.67
N THR A 384 -8.79 -0.27 -15.51
CA THR A 384 -8.59 1.19 -15.50
C THR A 384 -9.48 1.85 -14.43
N PRO A 385 -9.14 3.06 -13.95
CA PRO A 385 -10.03 3.81 -13.05
C PRO A 385 -11.41 4.03 -13.67
N GLU A 386 -11.48 4.27 -14.98
CA GLU A 386 -12.72 4.46 -15.74
C GLU A 386 -13.56 3.18 -15.77
N ALA A 387 -12.93 2.00 -15.98
CA ALA A 387 -13.61 0.71 -15.96
C ALA A 387 -14.17 0.38 -14.57
N LEU A 388 -13.41 0.70 -13.52
CA LEU A 388 -13.86 0.52 -12.13
C LEU A 388 -15.04 1.47 -11.81
N ALA A 389 -14.98 2.72 -12.26
CA ALA A 389 -16.08 3.68 -12.10
C ALA A 389 -17.33 3.20 -12.83
N GLU A 390 -17.20 2.65 -14.05
CA GLU A 390 -18.32 2.11 -14.81
C GLU A 390 -18.93 0.87 -14.14
N GLY A 391 -18.09 -0.03 -13.63
CA GLY A 391 -18.57 -1.17 -12.85
C GLY A 391 -19.41 -0.76 -11.64
N VAL A 392 -18.99 0.29 -10.93
CA VAL A 392 -19.76 0.87 -9.81
C VAL A 392 -21.04 1.55 -10.29
N ARG A 393 -20.98 2.27 -11.42
CA ARG A 393 -22.14 2.99 -11.96
C ARG A 393 -23.26 2.06 -12.38
N THR A 394 -22.93 0.92 -12.93
CA THR A 394 -23.86 -0.03 -13.55
C THR A 394 -24.29 -1.17 -12.62
N VAL A 395 -23.71 -1.31 -11.43
CA VAL A 395 -24.11 -2.37 -10.49
C VAL A 395 -25.50 -2.10 -9.93
N SER A 396 -26.38 -3.12 -10.01
CA SER A 396 -27.74 -3.01 -9.47
C SER A 396 -27.78 -3.24 -7.96
N PRO A 397 -28.81 -2.72 -7.26
CA PRO A 397 -29.02 -2.98 -5.83
C PRO A 397 -29.06 -4.48 -5.50
N GLU A 398 -29.72 -5.30 -6.33
CA GLU A 398 -29.84 -6.74 -6.12
C GLU A 398 -28.45 -7.41 -6.11
N ARG A 399 -27.57 -7.04 -7.06
CA ARG A 399 -26.19 -7.54 -7.09
C ARG A 399 -25.42 -7.17 -5.82
N ILE A 400 -25.62 -5.95 -5.31
CA ILE A 400 -25.00 -5.49 -4.05
C ILE A 400 -25.47 -6.38 -2.90
N TYR A 401 -26.79 -6.61 -2.78
CA TYR A 401 -27.34 -7.44 -1.69
C TYR A 401 -26.86 -8.88 -1.78
N GLU A 402 -26.86 -9.49 -2.94
CA GLU A 402 -26.37 -10.86 -3.14
C GLU A 402 -24.87 -10.98 -2.81
N ALA A 403 -24.04 -10.02 -3.21
CA ALA A 403 -22.64 -10.00 -2.85
C ALA A 403 -22.45 -9.83 -1.33
N MET A 404 -23.19 -8.92 -0.71
CA MET A 404 -23.08 -8.68 0.74
C MET A 404 -23.61 -9.82 1.60
N LYS A 405 -24.57 -10.63 1.12
CA LYS A 405 -25.00 -11.87 1.82
C LYS A 405 -23.88 -12.87 2.02
N THR A 406 -22.84 -12.82 1.20
CA THR A 406 -21.65 -13.68 1.33
C THR A 406 -20.66 -13.19 2.39
N VAL A 407 -20.87 -11.98 2.93
CA VAL A 407 -20.00 -11.37 3.94
C VAL A 407 -20.34 -11.95 5.30
N SER A 408 -19.36 -12.56 5.97
CA SER A 408 -19.51 -13.19 7.27
C SER A 408 -18.40 -12.82 8.23
N LEU A 409 -18.73 -12.68 9.51
CA LEU A 409 -17.77 -12.37 10.57
C LEU A 409 -16.79 -13.52 10.75
N ASP A 410 -15.49 -13.19 10.77
CA ASP A 410 -14.40 -14.15 10.94
C ASP A 410 -13.59 -13.89 12.22
N THR A 411 -13.16 -12.65 12.44
CA THR A 411 -12.28 -12.31 13.57
C THR A 411 -12.74 -11.02 14.26
N VAL A 412 -12.69 -11.03 15.59
CA VAL A 412 -12.92 -9.84 16.44
C VAL A 412 -11.66 -9.57 17.24
N TYR A 413 -11.15 -8.36 17.14
CA TYR A 413 -10.02 -7.87 17.90
C TYR A 413 -10.46 -6.72 18.81
N PHE A 414 -10.03 -6.74 20.06
CA PHE A 414 -10.32 -5.67 20.99
C PHE A 414 -9.07 -5.24 21.76
N LEU A 415 -8.68 -3.99 21.59
CA LEU A 415 -7.67 -3.35 22.42
C LEU A 415 -8.37 -2.71 23.61
N LYS A 416 -8.05 -3.15 24.81
CA LYS A 416 -8.68 -2.76 26.07
C LYS A 416 -7.67 -2.11 27.03
N GLY A 417 -8.15 -1.20 27.90
CA GLY A 417 -7.34 -0.59 28.95
C GLY A 417 -6.95 -1.60 30.05
N GLU A 418 -5.71 -1.50 30.55
CA GLU A 418 -5.29 -2.19 31.75
C GLU A 418 -6.13 -1.68 32.94
N GLY A 419 -6.89 -2.57 33.59
CA GLY A 419 -7.76 -2.21 34.71
C GLY A 419 -9.20 -1.83 34.35
N ALA A 420 -9.61 -1.88 33.10
CA ALA A 420 -11.02 -1.82 32.75
C ALA A 420 -11.69 -3.13 33.18
N GLU A 421 -12.58 -3.09 34.16
CA GLU A 421 -13.36 -4.25 34.64
C GLU A 421 -14.13 -4.91 33.47
N GLN A 422 -14.37 -6.22 33.61
CA GLN A 422 -15.06 -7.07 32.64
C GLN A 422 -16.49 -6.65 32.38
#